data_15404476e579a9682672f4ede47256aa
#
_entry.id   15404476e579a9682672f4ede47256aa
#
_cell.length_a   1.000
_cell.length_b   1.000
_cell.length_c   1.000
_cell.angle_alpha   90.00
_cell.angle_beta   90.00
_cell.angle_gamma   90.00
#
_symmetry.space_group_name_H-M   'P 1'
#
loop_
_entity.id
_entity.type
_entity.pdbx_description
1 polymer ?
#
loop_
_entity_poly.entity_id
_entity_poly.type
_entity_poly.pdbx_seq_one_letter_code
_entity_poly.pdbx_strand_id
1 'polypeptide(L)'
;AERMEMRSTRLLTRGQYDQPTGESIPPKVPAFLPPLPEGEPANRLGLARWLVDPKHPLFSRVTVNRIWQQLFGTGLVGTSEDFGLQGEWPSHPKLLDHLARDFITRDWNLKQFIRSLMLTDTYRMQTRVEAVANEKDPRNRLLGRGSRFRLDAEVIRDQALFLSGLLVETMGGPGVKPY
;
A
#
# COMPACT_ATOMS: atom_id res chain seq x y z
N ALA A 1 -6.82 -15.85 18.31
CA ALA A 1 -6.61 -17.31 18.35
C ALA A 1 -7.30 -17.94 17.14
N GLU A 2 -6.62 -18.84 16.45
CA GLU A 2 -7.18 -19.58 15.33
C GLU A 2 -8.08 -20.71 15.87
N ARG A 3 -9.21 -20.95 15.22
CA ARG A 3 -10.09 -22.05 15.62
C ARG A 3 -9.44 -23.38 15.24
N MET A 4 -9.53 -24.39 16.10
CA MET A 4 -9.03 -25.73 15.82
C MET A 4 -9.79 -26.41 14.67
N GLU A 5 -11.08 -26.11 14.52
CA GLU A 5 -11.90 -26.63 13.43
C GLU A 5 -12.05 -25.57 12.34
N MET A 6 -11.71 -25.91 11.10
CA MET A 6 -11.93 -25.04 9.96
C MET A 6 -13.43 -24.93 9.66
N ARG A 7 -13.89 -23.68 9.49
CA ARG A 7 -15.26 -23.44 9.07
C ARG A 7 -15.49 -23.96 7.66
N SER A 8 -16.51 -24.78 7.46
CA SER A 8 -16.97 -25.16 6.13
C SER A 8 -17.51 -23.92 5.41
N THR A 9 -16.92 -23.57 4.28
CA THR A 9 -17.34 -22.46 3.44
C THR A 9 -17.89 -23.00 2.13
N ARG A 10 -19.05 -22.49 1.69
CA ARG A 10 -19.70 -22.89 0.44
C ARG A 10 -20.07 -21.64 -0.37
N LEU A 11 -20.30 -21.81 -1.66
CA LEU A 11 -20.89 -20.76 -2.48
C LEU A 11 -22.32 -20.50 -2.00
N LEU A 12 -22.71 -19.23 -2.05
CA LEU A 12 -24.04 -18.80 -1.67
C LEU A 12 -24.82 -18.42 -2.94
N THR A 13 -26.05 -18.91 -3.06
CA THR A 13 -26.93 -18.55 -4.18
C THR A 13 -27.20 -17.04 -4.12
N ARG A 14 -26.71 -16.29 -5.12
CA ARG A 14 -26.85 -14.83 -5.20
C ARG A 14 -26.42 -14.09 -3.93
N GLY A 15 -25.49 -14.66 -3.14
CA GLY A 15 -25.02 -14.07 -1.87
C GLY A 15 -25.94 -14.26 -0.67
N GLN A 16 -27.04 -15.01 -0.80
CA GLN A 16 -27.97 -15.31 0.30
C GLN A 16 -27.32 -16.26 1.30
N TYR A 17 -27.15 -15.81 2.55
CA TYR A 17 -26.39 -16.50 3.60
C TYR A 17 -27.05 -17.84 4.03
N ASP A 18 -28.35 -17.98 3.86
CA ASP A 18 -29.17 -19.13 4.19
C ASP A 18 -29.32 -20.14 3.05
N GLN A 19 -28.73 -19.86 1.87
CA GLN A 19 -28.80 -20.71 0.68
C GLN A 19 -27.40 -21.13 0.18
N PRO A 20 -26.65 -21.90 0.99
CA PRO A 20 -25.37 -22.44 0.54
C PRO A 20 -25.57 -23.53 -0.51
N THR A 21 -24.79 -23.48 -1.59
CA THR A 21 -24.82 -24.45 -2.68
C THR A 21 -23.49 -25.15 -2.87
N GLY A 22 -23.54 -26.33 -3.46
CA GLY A 22 -22.35 -27.09 -3.88
C GLY A 22 -21.53 -27.65 -2.74
N GLU A 23 -20.31 -28.07 -3.08
CA GLU A 23 -19.35 -28.62 -2.15
C GLU A 23 -18.65 -27.56 -1.32
N SER A 24 -18.03 -27.99 -0.21
CA SER A 24 -17.20 -27.11 0.61
C SER A 24 -15.97 -26.62 -0.18
N ILE A 25 -15.74 -25.31 -0.17
CA ILE A 25 -14.60 -24.70 -0.83
C ILE A 25 -13.44 -24.62 0.16
N PRO A 26 -12.32 -25.28 -0.10
CA PRO A 26 -11.14 -25.16 0.73
C PRO A 26 -10.48 -23.78 0.56
N PRO A 27 -9.74 -23.29 1.57
CA PRO A 27 -8.92 -22.09 1.44
C PRO A 27 -7.89 -22.25 0.32
N LYS A 28 -7.88 -21.32 -0.64
CA LYS A 28 -6.95 -21.31 -1.78
C LYS A 28 -6.51 -19.91 -2.09
N VAL A 29 -5.32 -19.77 -2.66
CA VAL A 29 -4.85 -18.54 -3.28
C VAL A 29 -5.36 -18.45 -4.72
N PRO A 30 -5.44 -17.23 -5.33
CA PRO A 30 -5.86 -17.08 -6.72
C PRO A 30 -4.98 -17.89 -7.68
N ALA A 31 -5.60 -18.59 -8.63
CA ALA A 31 -4.90 -19.52 -9.54
C ALA A 31 -3.89 -18.86 -10.48
N PHE A 32 -4.02 -17.54 -10.72
CA PHE A 32 -3.10 -16.77 -11.56
C PHE A 32 -1.89 -16.21 -10.80
N LEU A 33 -1.83 -16.40 -9.49
CA LEU A 33 -0.68 -16.05 -8.65
C LEU A 33 0.10 -17.32 -8.26
N PRO A 34 1.35 -17.17 -7.78
CA PRO A 34 2.11 -18.31 -7.31
C PRO A 34 1.35 -19.13 -6.28
N PRO A 35 1.43 -20.45 -6.28
CA PRO A 35 0.77 -21.30 -5.29
C PRO A 35 1.33 -21.04 -3.89
N LEU A 36 0.61 -21.48 -2.86
CA LEU A 36 1.16 -21.56 -1.50
C LEU A 36 2.42 -22.43 -1.53
N PRO A 37 3.50 -22.02 -0.84
CA PRO A 37 4.71 -22.84 -0.74
C PRO A 37 4.41 -24.21 -0.13
N GLU A 38 5.13 -25.24 -0.55
CA GLU A 38 4.99 -26.58 -0.02
C GLU A 38 5.21 -26.61 1.51
N GLY A 39 4.35 -27.30 2.22
CA GLY A 39 4.41 -27.41 3.69
C GLY A 39 3.75 -26.25 4.45
N GLU A 40 3.33 -25.19 3.77
CA GLU A 40 2.60 -24.10 4.44
C GLU A 40 1.13 -24.48 4.68
N PRO A 41 0.61 -24.20 5.89
CA PRO A 41 -0.77 -24.53 6.20
C PRO A 41 -1.74 -23.65 5.43
N ALA A 42 -2.85 -24.19 4.95
CA ALA A 42 -3.92 -23.47 4.25
C ALA A 42 -4.78 -22.65 5.24
N ASN A 43 -4.16 -21.75 5.98
CA ASN A 43 -4.77 -20.88 7.00
C ASN A 43 -4.21 -19.45 6.91
N ARG A 44 -4.56 -18.59 7.89
CA ARG A 44 -4.09 -17.20 7.93
C ARG A 44 -2.58 -17.06 8.02
N LEU A 45 -1.90 -17.98 8.69
CA LEU A 45 -0.44 -17.95 8.80
C LEU A 45 0.22 -18.27 7.46
N GLY A 46 -0.25 -19.32 6.76
CA GLY A 46 0.23 -19.64 5.42
C GLY A 46 -0.05 -18.53 4.42
N LEU A 47 -1.24 -17.89 4.49
CA LEU A 47 -1.55 -16.71 3.68
C LEU A 47 -0.60 -15.54 3.98
N ALA A 48 -0.32 -15.26 5.24
CA ALA A 48 0.59 -14.18 5.62
C ALA A 48 2.01 -14.42 5.08
N ARG A 49 2.53 -15.64 5.23
CA ARG A 49 3.83 -16.03 4.69
C ARG A 49 3.88 -15.96 3.17
N TRP A 50 2.82 -16.40 2.50
CA TRP A 50 2.70 -16.31 1.04
C TRP A 50 2.69 -14.86 0.56
N LEU A 51 1.99 -13.95 1.24
CA LEU A 51 1.97 -12.52 0.87
C LEU A 51 3.36 -11.88 0.93
N VAL A 52 4.16 -12.23 1.93
CA VAL A 52 5.51 -11.65 2.10
C VAL A 52 6.61 -12.46 1.40
N ASP A 53 6.27 -13.53 0.69
CA ASP A 53 7.22 -14.30 -0.10
C ASP A 53 7.89 -13.39 -1.15
N PRO A 54 9.23 -13.35 -1.25
CA PRO A 54 9.92 -12.55 -2.26
C PRO A 54 9.51 -12.85 -3.71
N LYS A 55 8.96 -14.04 -3.97
CA LYS A 55 8.44 -14.44 -5.28
C LYS A 55 7.02 -13.90 -5.55
N HIS A 56 6.34 -13.36 -4.53
CA HIS A 56 4.98 -12.83 -4.71
C HIS A 56 5.03 -11.55 -5.56
N PRO A 57 4.39 -11.52 -6.75
CA PRO A 57 4.63 -10.46 -7.74
C PRO A 57 3.99 -9.11 -7.39
N LEU A 58 2.98 -9.09 -6.52
CA LEU A 58 2.14 -7.89 -6.32
C LEU A 58 2.33 -7.25 -4.95
N PHE A 59 2.43 -8.01 -3.87
CA PHE A 59 2.30 -7.46 -2.51
C PHE A 59 3.31 -6.35 -2.20
N SER A 60 4.59 -6.57 -2.52
CA SER A 60 5.63 -5.55 -2.33
C SER A 60 5.41 -4.32 -3.21
N ARG A 61 5.01 -4.50 -4.48
CA ARG A 61 4.72 -3.39 -5.39
C ARG A 61 3.55 -2.54 -4.93
N VAL A 62 2.46 -3.18 -4.52
CA VAL A 62 1.27 -2.48 -3.99
C VAL A 62 1.62 -1.72 -2.72
N THR A 63 2.35 -2.35 -1.79
CA THR A 63 2.77 -1.71 -0.54
C THR A 63 3.66 -0.50 -0.80
N VAL A 64 4.68 -0.65 -1.63
CA VAL A 64 5.58 0.44 -2.01
C VAL A 64 4.85 1.57 -2.73
N ASN A 65 3.92 1.24 -3.62
CA ASN A 65 3.12 2.23 -4.33
C ASN A 65 2.25 3.08 -3.38
N ARG A 66 1.67 2.45 -2.36
CA ARG A 66 0.90 3.18 -1.33
C ARG A 66 1.78 4.07 -0.47
N ILE A 67 2.97 3.61 -0.07
CA ILE A 67 3.93 4.44 0.65
C ILE A 67 4.38 5.62 -0.22
N TRP A 68 4.67 5.36 -1.50
CA TRP A 68 5.01 6.39 -2.48
C TRP A 68 3.89 7.43 -2.60
N GLN A 69 2.64 6.99 -2.71
CA GLN A 69 1.48 7.88 -2.80
C GLN A 69 1.35 8.80 -1.59
N GLN A 70 1.61 8.30 -0.37
CA GLN A 70 1.60 9.13 0.84
C GLN A 70 2.66 10.23 0.81
N LEU A 71 3.82 9.99 0.21
CA LEU A 71 4.92 10.95 0.16
C LEU A 71 4.86 11.88 -1.04
N PHE A 72 4.33 11.41 -2.17
CA PHE A 72 4.35 12.11 -3.46
C PHE A 72 2.96 12.50 -3.96
N GLY A 73 1.91 12.18 -3.24
CA GLY A 73 0.51 12.52 -3.55
C GLY A 73 -0.14 11.59 -4.57
N THR A 74 0.60 11.06 -5.54
CA THR A 74 0.11 10.11 -6.54
C THR A 74 1.05 8.92 -6.62
N GLY A 75 0.50 7.71 -6.65
CA GLY A 75 1.28 6.48 -6.80
C GLY A 75 2.03 6.41 -8.13
N LEU A 76 3.08 5.62 -8.22
CA LEU A 76 3.71 5.26 -9.50
C LEU A 76 2.70 4.57 -10.41
N VAL A 77 1.81 3.74 -9.85
CA VAL A 77 0.54 3.31 -10.43
C VAL A 77 -0.53 4.24 -9.89
N GLY A 78 -1.17 5.02 -10.77
CA GLY A 78 -2.17 6.03 -10.36
C GLY A 78 -3.43 5.41 -9.75
N THR A 79 -3.83 4.23 -10.24
CA THR A 79 -4.94 3.43 -9.70
C THR A 79 -4.44 2.54 -8.56
N SER A 80 -4.13 3.11 -7.40
CA SER A 80 -3.53 2.38 -6.27
C SER A 80 -4.39 1.22 -5.75
N GLU A 81 -5.69 1.23 -6.04
CA GLU A 81 -6.63 0.17 -5.67
C GLU A 81 -6.77 -0.92 -6.75
N ASP A 82 -6.23 -0.68 -7.95
CA ASP A 82 -6.30 -1.62 -9.06
C ASP A 82 -4.94 -1.73 -9.77
N PHE A 83 -4.27 -2.87 -9.53
CA PHE A 83 -3.06 -3.29 -10.23
C PHE A 83 -3.35 -4.36 -11.29
N GLY A 84 -4.62 -4.55 -11.62
CA GLY A 84 -5.09 -5.52 -12.60
C GLY A 84 -5.22 -4.95 -14.01
N LEU A 85 -6.02 -5.64 -14.83
CA LEU A 85 -6.18 -5.31 -16.25
C LEU A 85 -6.85 -3.96 -16.52
N GLN A 86 -7.60 -3.42 -15.57
CA GLN A 86 -8.26 -2.11 -15.69
C GLN A 86 -7.46 -0.99 -15.04
N GLY A 87 -6.34 -1.33 -14.36
CA GLY A 87 -5.46 -0.38 -13.73
C GLY A 87 -4.56 0.37 -14.71
N GLU A 88 -4.08 1.54 -14.29
CA GLU A 88 -3.08 2.29 -15.04
C GLU A 88 -1.72 1.58 -15.03
N TRP A 89 -0.99 1.68 -16.14
CA TRP A 89 0.42 1.28 -16.16
C TRP A 89 1.26 2.17 -15.24
N PRO A 90 2.26 1.62 -14.56
CA PRO A 90 3.16 2.41 -13.76
C PRO A 90 3.89 3.46 -14.60
N SER A 91 3.96 4.70 -14.13
CA SER A 91 4.70 5.77 -14.82
C SER A 91 6.20 5.44 -14.94
N HIS A 92 6.75 4.74 -13.97
CA HIS A 92 8.15 4.33 -13.88
C HIS A 92 8.26 2.86 -13.45
N PRO A 93 8.03 1.88 -14.34
CA PRO A 93 7.96 0.47 -13.98
C PRO A 93 9.27 -0.05 -13.37
N LYS A 94 10.42 0.35 -13.92
CA LYS A 94 11.74 -0.04 -13.38
C LYS A 94 11.98 0.51 -11.98
N LEU A 95 11.49 1.72 -11.68
CA LEU A 95 11.58 2.31 -10.35
C LEU A 95 10.71 1.54 -9.37
N LEU A 96 9.46 1.24 -9.74
CA LEU A 96 8.55 0.45 -8.91
C LEU A 96 9.15 -0.91 -8.56
N ASP A 97 9.72 -1.60 -9.54
CA ASP A 97 10.38 -2.90 -9.34
C ASP A 97 11.63 -2.80 -8.47
N HIS A 98 12.41 -1.74 -8.64
CA HIS A 98 13.60 -1.50 -7.82
C HIS A 98 13.20 -1.25 -6.36
N LEU A 99 12.25 -0.35 -6.12
CA LEU A 99 11.76 -0.02 -4.78
C LEU A 99 11.11 -1.22 -4.09
N ALA A 100 10.34 -2.03 -4.82
CA ALA A 100 9.74 -3.24 -4.28
C ALA A 100 10.78 -4.26 -3.83
N ARG A 101 11.85 -4.46 -4.61
CA ARG A 101 12.98 -5.33 -4.24
C ARG A 101 13.79 -4.75 -3.08
N ASP A 102 14.07 -3.47 -3.08
CA ASP A 102 14.78 -2.79 -1.99
C ASP A 102 14.02 -2.94 -0.66
N PHE A 103 12.70 -2.80 -0.70
CA PHE A 103 11.86 -2.97 0.48
C PHE A 103 11.91 -4.39 1.05
N ILE A 104 11.89 -5.42 0.18
CA ILE A 104 12.07 -6.82 0.58
C ILE A 104 13.47 -7.03 1.18
N THR A 105 14.53 -6.55 0.52
CA THR A 105 15.91 -6.74 0.97
C THR A 105 16.24 -6.03 2.27
N ARG A 106 15.48 -5.00 2.64
CA ARG A 106 15.51 -4.32 3.95
C ARG A 106 14.64 -5.02 5.00
N ASP A 107 14.24 -6.24 4.75
CA ASP A 107 13.41 -7.03 5.68
C ASP A 107 12.10 -6.30 6.05
N TRP A 108 11.46 -5.68 5.07
CA TRP A 108 10.22 -4.92 5.23
C TRP A 108 10.31 -3.76 6.25
N ASN A 109 11.51 -3.21 6.46
CA ASN A 109 11.73 -2.12 7.42
C ASN A 109 11.16 -0.80 6.88
N LEU A 110 9.91 -0.53 7.27
CA LEU A 110 9.14 0.65 6.82
C LEU A 110 9.85 1.96 7.14
N LYS A 111 10.43 2.11 8.34
CA LYS A 111 11.09 3.37 8.75
C LYS A 111 12.33 3.67 7.90
N GLN A 112 13.14 2.65 7.66
CA GLN A 112 14.32 2.82 6.80
C GLN A 112 13.92 3.09 5.35
N PHE A 113 12.87 2.44 4.86
CA PHE A 113 12.38 2.65 3.51
C PHE A 113 11.85 4.06 3.31
N ILE A 114 10.98 4.56 4.20
CA ILE A 114 10.48 5.95 4.16
C ILE A 114 11.64 6.94 4.22
N ARG A 115 12.60 6.73 5.14
CA ARG A 115 13.78 7.57 5.23
C ARG A 115 14.56 7.62 3.92
N SER A 116 14.75 6.48 3.26
CA SER A 116 15.47 6.44 1.98
C SER A 116 14.77 7.24 0.89
N LEU A 117 13.43 7.18 0.82
CA LEU A 117 12.64 7.99 -0.13
C LEU A 117 12.73 9.49 0.16
N MET A 118 12.61 9.89 1.43
CA MET A 118 12.67 11.31 1.82
C MET A 118 14.06 11.94 1.62
N LEU A 119 15.12 11.13 1.56
CA LEU A 119 16.48 11.60 1.28
C LEU A 119 16.80 11.71 -0.21
N THR A 120 15.89 11.25 -1.11
CA THR A 120 16.10 11.38 -2.55
C THR A 120 15.99 12.83 -3.02
N ASP A 121 16.71 13.15 -4.08
CA ASP A 121 16.60 14.45 -4.73
C ASP A 121 15.18 14.70 -5.21
N THR A 122 14.48 13.69 -5.72
CA THR A 122 13.09 13.79 -6.17
C THR A 122 12.15 14.28 -5.05
N TYR A 123 12.30 13.80 -3.82
CA TYR A 123 11.50 14.27 -2.69
C TYR A 123 11.86 15.71 -2.28
N ARG A 124 13.11 16.07 -2.41
CA ARG A 124 13.67 17.36 -1.99
C ARG A 124 13.60 18.44 -3.07
N MET A 125 13.07 18.12 -4.25
CA MET A 125 12.87 19.09 -5.33
C MET A 125 11.94 20.24 -4.90
N GLN A 126 12.20 21.42 -5.42
CA GLN A 126 11.30 22.56 -5.23
C GLN A 126 9.93 22.28 -5.90
N THR A 127 8.88 22.83 -5.31
CA THR A 127 7.51 22.67 -5.82
C THR A 127 7.12 23.75 -6.85
N ARG A 128 8.00 24.70 -7.13
CA ARG A 128 7.75 25.76 -8.12
C ARG A 128 7.65 25.15 -9.51
N VAL A 129 6.65 25.60 -10.25
CA VAL A 129 6.33 25.10 -11.59
C VAL A 129 6.53 26.23 -12.59
N GLU A 130 7.26 25.97 -13.66
CA GLU A 130 7.26 26.79 -14.85
C GLU A 130 6.01 26.46 -15.70
N ALA A 131 5.43 27.48 -16.35
CA ALA A 131 4.19 27.33 -17.12
C ALA A 131 4.27 26.20 -18.17
N VAL A 132 5.38 26.14 -18.91
CA VAL A 132 5.62 25.09 -19.92
C VAL A 132 5.67 23.69 -19.34
N ALA A 133 6.32 23.52 -18.20
CA ALA A 133 6.41 22.23 -17.53
C ALA A 133 5.04 21.78 -16.97
N ASN A 134 4.25 22.73 -16.48
CA ASN A 134 2.89 22.45 -15.99
C ASN A 134 1.93 22.09 -17.12
N GLU A 135 2.08 22.67 -18.29
CA GLU A 135 1.28 22.33 -19.46
C GLU A 135 1.58 20.91 -19.97
N LYS A 136 2.86 20.53 -20.01
CA LYS A 136 3.31 19.20 -20.49
C LYS A 136 3.02 18.06 -19.52
N ASP A 137 3.14 18.32 -18.22
CA ASP A 137 2.91 17.30 -17.17
C ASP A 137 2.15 17.91 -15.98
N PRO A 138 0.85 18.21 -16.14
CA PRO A 138 0.05 18.85 -15.10
C PRO A 138 -0.05 18.00 -13.83
N ARG A 139 -0.02 16.68 -13.95
CA ARG A 139 -0.10 15.73 -12.83
C ARG A 139 1.25 15.35 -12.23
N ASN A 140 2.35 15.93 -12.70
CA ASN A 140 3.70 15.59 -12.26
C ASN A 140 4.01 14.08 -12.32
N ARG A 141 3.52 13.41 -13.36
CA ARG A 141 3.74 11.97 -13.55
C ARG A 141 5.19 11.63 -13.88
N LEU A 142 5.92 12.58 -14.45
CA LEU A 142 7.33 12.46 -14.82
C LEU A 142 8.28 12.90 -13.69
N LEU A 143 7.73 13.26 -12.52
CA LEU A 143 8.51 13.64 -11.33
C LEU A 143 9.48 14.81 -11.59
N GLY A 144 9.09 15.75 -12.46
CA GLY A 144 9.90 16.90 -12.84
C GLY A 144 9.97 18.00 -11.78
N ARG A 145 9.23 17.90 -10.70
CA ARG A 145 9.15 18.86 -9.58
C ARG A 145 8.77 18.18 -8.28
N GLY A 146 8.96 18.83 -7.16
CA GLY A 146 8.46 18.41 -5.86
C GLY A 146 6.94 18.29 -5.88
N SER A 147 6.41 17.31 -5.17
CA SER A 147 4.97 17.06 -5.08
C SER A 147 4.26 18.20 -4.37
N ARG A 148 3.03 18.50 -4.82
CA ARG A 148 2.19 19.54 -4.24
C ARG A 148 0.79 18.99 -4.08
N PHE A 149 0.44 18.59 -2.87
CA PHE A 149 -0.89 18.11 -2.52
C PHE A 149 -1.30 18.66 -1.16
N ARG A 150 -2.59 18.66 -0.90
CA ARG A 150 -3.14 19.11 0.38
C ARG A 150 -3.02 17.96 1.39
N LEU A 151 -2.46 18.28 2.54
CA LEU A 151 -2.42 17.33 3.67
C LEU A 151 -3.81 17.23 4.31
N ASP A 152 -4.08 16.08 4.93
CA ASP A 152 -5.26 15.87 5.75
C ASP A 152 -5.26 16.80 6.97
N ALA A 153 -6.44 17.17 7.44
CA ALA A 153 -6.58 18.13 8.53
C ALA A 153 -5.90 17.68 9.83
N GLU A 154 -5.94 16.37 10.09
CA GLU A 154 -5.31 15.74 11.24
C GLU A 154 -3.79 15.89 11.18
N VAL A 155 -3.19 15.70 10.01
CA VAL A 155 -1.74 15.84 9.81
C VAL A 155 -1.32 17.30 10.00
N ILE A 156 -2.10 18.27 9.49
CA ILE A 156 -1.84 19.71 9.67
C ILE A 156 -1.90 20.07 11.15
N ARG A 157 -2.91 19.58 11.87
CA ARG A 157 -3.06 19.79 13.31
C ARG A 157 -1.87 19.22 14.09
N ASP A 158 -1.50 17.97 13.80
CA ASP A 158 -0.41 17.29 14.49
C ASP A 158 0.94 17.97 14.21
N GLN A 159 1.17 18.48 13.00
CA GLN A 159 2.33 19.31 12.69
C GLN A 159 2.37 20.59 13.54
N ALA A 160 1.24 21.28 13.68
CA ALA A 160 1.17 22.49 14.50
C ALA A 160 1.44 22.19 15.99
N LEU A 161 0.88 21.08 16.51
CA LEU A 161 1.14 20.64 17.87
C LEU A 161 2.59 20.21 18.09
N PHE A 162 3.18 19.53 17.12
CA PHE A 162 4.58 19.09 17.18
C PHE A 162 5.51 20.30 17.21
N LEU A 163 5.32 21.27 16.30
CA LEU A 163 6.15 22.49 16.22
C LEU A 163 6.03 23.37 17.46
N SER A 164 4.85 23.40 18.09
CA SER A 164 4.64 24.14 19.34
C SER A 164 5.08 23.40 20.60
N GLY A 165 5.52 22.13 20.49
CA GLY A 165 5.87 21.30 21.63
C GLY A 165 4.68 20.79 22.46
N LEU A 166 3.45 20.92 21.94
CA LEU A 166 2.21 20.53 22.62
C LEU A 166 1.73 19.13 22.22
N LEU A 167 2.38 18.48 21.26
CA LEU A 167 2.01 17.13 20.85
C LEU A 167 2.32 16.12 21.96
N VAL A 168 1.29 15.40 22.38
CA VAL A 168 1.44 14.26 23.32
C VAL A 168 1.41 12.97 22.50
N GLU A 169 2.53 12.25 22.45
CA GLU A 169 2.69 11.01 21.69
C GLU A 169 2.15 9.78 22.47
N THR A 170 0.88 9.82 22.87
CA THR A 170 0.22 8.68 23.53
C THR A 170 -0.68 7.97 22.53
N MET A 171 -0.40 6.68 22.29
CA MET A 171 -1.20 5.86 21.40
C MET A 171 -2.35 5.20 22.15
N GLY A 172 -3.56 5.28 21.58
CA GLY A 172 -4.76 4.68 22.14
C GLY A 172 -5.53 5.63 23.08
N GLY A 173 -6.60 5.11 23.70
CA GLY A 173 -7.51 5.87 24.54
C GLY A 173 -8.83 6.22 23.86
N PRO A 174 -9.76 6.91 24.58
CA PRO A 174 -11.01 7.37 24.02
C PRO A 174 -10.78 8.45 22.97
N GLY A 175 -11.65 8.52 21.96
CA GLY A 175 -11.62 9.58 20.97
C GLY A 175 -11.74 10.97 21.62
N VAL A 176 -10.90 11.91 21.20
CA VAL A 176 -10.96 13.29 21.67
C VAL A 176 -11.88 14.10 20.77
N LYS A 177 -12.69 14.96 21.39
CA LYS A 177 -13.43 16.01 20.69
C LYS A 177 -12.49 17.21 20.58
N PRO A 178 -12.08 17.64 19.38
CA PRO A 178 -11.10 18.69 19.22
C PRO A 178 -11.63 20.11 19.55
N TYR A 179 -12.93 20.26 19.82
CA TYR A 179 -13.64 21.50 20.19
C TYR A 179 -14.84 21.21 21.09
#